data_50d29ea696a948c66aead23575013749
#
_entry.id   50d29ea696a948c66aead23575013749
#
_cell.length_a   1.000
_cell.length_b   1.000
_cell.length_c   1.000
_cell.angle_alpha   90.00
_cell.angle_beta   90.00
_cell.angle_gamma   90.00
#
_symmetry.space_group_name_H-M   'P 1'
#
loop_
_entity.id
_entity.type
_entity.pdbx_description
1 polymer ?
#
loop_
_entity_poly.entity_id
_entity_poly.type
_entity_poly.pdbx_seq_one_letter_code
_entity_poly.pdbx_strand_id
1 'polypeptide(L)'
;MDADQIQNLFAGSVRRLLMDADLDYDKLYEIRLRVGRPLFLTYDGGECFLRQKGEEPYLVTREDLKETLEYISGYSLYAYEDEIRQGFLSVQGGHRVGVTGKVILDGNHIRGMKYISCINVRLSHEITGCADEVMPYIQNREQIMHTLIVSPPRCGKTTLLRDIIRQLSSGWGG
;
A
#
# COMPACT_ATOMS: atom_id res chain seq x y z
N MET A 1 9.51 -0.22 8.02
CA MET A 1 8.06 -0.47 7.75
C MET A 1 7.57 -1.61 8.63
N ASP A 2 6.33 -1.56 9.13
CA ASP A 2 5.78 -2.62 10.01
C ASP A 2 5.32 -3.81 9.15
N ALA A 3 6.14 -4.86 9.13
CA ALA A 3 5.88 -6.09 8.38
C ALA A 3 4.58 -6.78 8.82
N ASP A 4 4.29 -6.78 10.13
CA ASP A 4 3.11 -7.43 10.69
C ASP A 4 1.82 -6.76 10.21
N GLN A 5 1.80 -5.43 10.12
CA GLN A 5 0.65 -4.69 9.59
C GLN A 5 0.37 -5.05 8.13
N ILE A 6 1.42 -5.18 7.31
CA ILE A 6 1.28 -5.57 5.90
C ILE A 6 0.80 -7.01 5.79
N GLN A 7 1.43 -7.93 6.50
CA GLN A 7 1.08 -9.35 6.47
C GLN A 7 -0.37 -9.60 6.90
N ASN A 8 -0.86 -8.81 7.87
CA ASN A 8 -2.22 -8.90 8.38
C ASN A 8 -3.31 -8.48 7.38
N LEU A 9 -2.95 -7.84 6.27
CA LEU A 9 -3.88 -7.54 5.18
C LEU A 9 -4.27 -8.78 4.35
N PHE A 10 -3.51 -9.88 4.44
CA PHE A 10 -3.63 -11.01 3.53
C PHE A 10 -4.29 -12.22 4.18
N ALA A 11 -4.90 -13.06 3.33
CA ALA A 11 -5.40 -14.39 3.67
C ALA A 11 -4.36 -15.22 4.43
N GLY A 12 -4.80 -16.10 5.32
CA GLY A 12 -3.92 -16.89 6.17
C GLY A 12 -2.90 -17.73 5.41
N SER A 13 -3.24 -18.25 4.22
CA SER A 13 -2.34 -18.95 3.30
C SER A 13 -1.23 -18.04 2.78
N VAL A 14 -1.60 -16.85 2.28
CA VAL A 14 -0.68 -15.85 1.74
C VAL A 14 0.18 -15.26 2.84
N ARG A 15 -0.41 -14.95 4.01
CA ARG A 15 0.30 -14.44 5.18
C ARG A 15 1.44 -15.37 5.59
N ARG A 16 1.17 -16.68 5.70
CA ARG A 16 2.21 -17.67 6.03
C ARG A 16 3.36 -17.66 5.04
N LEU A 17 3.07 -17.56 3.74
CA LEU A 17 4.11 -17.47 2.72
C LEU A 17 4.96 -16.21 2.85
N LEU A 18 4.31 -15.06 3.17
CA LEU A 18 5.02 -13.79 3.39
C LEU A 18 5.88 -13.84 4.67
N MET A 19 5.41 -14.55 5.71
CA MET A 19 6.17 -14.74 6.96
C MET A 19 7.34 -15.71 6.80
N ASP A 20 7.14 -16.80 6.04
CA ASP A 20 8.19 -17.80 5.79
C ASP A 20 9.28 -17.30 4.82
N ALA A 21 8.99 -16.26 4.04
CA ALA A 21 9.93 -15.64 3.13
C ALA A 21 10.71 -14.54 3.84
N ASP A 22 12.03 -14.54 3.70
CA ASP A 22 12.92 -13.49 4.22
C ASP A 22 12.81 -12.23 3.33
N LEU A 23 11.73 -11.44 3.55
CA LEU A 23 11.39 -10.29 2.74
C LEU A 23 11.89 -8.99 3.37
N ASP A 24 12.62 -8.20 2.59
CA ASP A 24 12.97 -6.82 2.94
C ASP A 24 11.78 -5.90 2.59
N TYR A 25 10.89 -5.64 3.57
CA TYR A 25 9.70 -4.80 3.38
C TYR A 25 10.04 -3.34 3.06
N ASP A 26 11.25 -2.86 3.37
CA ASP A 26 11.65 -1.49 3.04
C ASP A 26 11.99 -1.35 1.55
N LYS A 27 12.19 -2.45 0.85
CA LYS A 27 12.41 -2.50 -0.60
C LYS A 27 11.24 -3.10 -1.39
N LEU A 28 10.19 -3.56 -0.71
CA LEU A 28 9.03 -4.18 -1.32
C LEU A 28 7.97 -3.12 -1.68
N TYR A 29 7.69 -2.91 -2.96
CA TYR A 29 6.76 -1.88 -3.43
C TYR A 29 5.34 -2.38 -3.70
N GLU A 30 5.22 -3.63 -4.13
CA GLU A 30 3.94 -4.16 -4.55
C GLU A 30 3.83 -5.67 -4.28
N ILE A 31 2.66 -6.09 -3.78
CA ILE A 31 2.25 -7.49 -3.65
C ILE A 31 1.00 -7.66 -4.50
N ARG A 32 1.06 -8.55 -5.51
CA ARG A 32 -0.04 -8.75 -6.45
C ARG A 32 -0.58 -10.17 -6.38
N LEU A 33 -1.87 -10.27 -6.08
CA LEU A 33 -2.64 -11.50 -6.07
C LEU A 33 -3.54 -11.54 -7.32
N ARG A 34 -3.38 -12.57 -8.14
CA ARG A 34 -4.22 -12.80 -9.32
C ARG A 34 -4.62 -14.26 -9.37
N VAL A 35 -5.92 -14.53 -9.42
CA VAL A 35 -6.46 -15.90 -9.42
C VAL A 35 -5.81 -16.77 -10.50
N GLY A 36 -5.29 -17.94 -10.11
CA GLY A 36 -4.63 -18.90 -10.98
C GLY A 36 -3.27 -18.48 -11.52
N ARG A 37 -2.66 -17.44 -10.91
CA ARG A 37 -1.31 -16.98 -11.24
C ARG A 37 -0.41 -17.03 -10.01
N PRO A 38 0.91 -17.11 -10.20
CA PRO A 38 1.86 -17.00 -9.10
C PRO A 38 1.65 -15.72 -8.27
N LEU A 39 1.86 -15.83 -6.96
CA LEU A 39 1.94 -14.67 -6.06
C LEU A 39 3.16 -13.84 -6.44
N PHE A 40 2.92 -12.58 -6.79
CA PHE A 40 3.89 -11.73 -7.45
C PHE A 40 4.30 -10.58 -6.54
N LEU A 41 5.60 -10.32 -6.46
CA LEU A 41 6.21 -9.25 -5.68
C LEU A 41 7.03 -8.34 -6.57
N THR A 42 6.97 -7.03 -6.32
CA THR A 42 7.82 -6.03 -6.97
C THR A 42 8.72 -5.37 -5.94
N TYR A 43 10.02 -5.42 -6.20
CA TYR A 43 11.08 -4.84 -5.38
C TYR A 43 11.79 -3.69 -6.09
N ASP A 44 12.65 -2.99 -5.34
CA ASP A 44 13.63 -2.08 -5.92
C ASP A 44 14.60 -2.89 -6.82
N GLY A 45 14.46 -2.67 -8.14
CA GLY A 45 15.29 -3.32 -9.14
C GLY A 45 14.77 -4.63 -9.71
N GLY A 46 13.55 -5.09 -9.40
CA GLY A 46 13.02 -6.28 -10.04
C GLY A 46 11.71 -6.83 -9.53
N GLU A 47 11.33 -7.93 -10.12
CA GLU A 47 10.09 -8.64 -9.83
C GLU A 47 10.41 -10.11 -9.55
N CYS A 48 9.67 -10.72 -8.60
CA CYS A 48 9.82 -12.14 -8.30
C CYS A 48 8.48 -12.79 -7.94
N PHE A 49 8.48 -14.12 -7.93
CA PHE A 49 7.35 -14.91 -7.46
C PHE A 49 7.68 -15.54 -6.11
N LEU A 50 6.71 -15.50 -5.19
CA LEU A 50 6.82 -16.28 -3.97
C LEU A 50 6.63 -17.77 -4.25
N ARG A 51 7.51 -18.57 -3.65
CA ARG A 51 7.51 -20.04 -3.76
C ARG A 51 7.07 -20.65 -2.44
N GLN A 52 6.27 -21.70 -2.54
CA GLN A 52 5.99 -22.57 -1.41
C GLN A 52 7.23 -23.44 -1.09
N LYS A 53 7.26 -24.09 0.07
CA LYS A 53 8.33 -25.06 0.40
C LYS A 53 8.45 -26.08 -0.74
N GLY A 54 9.38 -25.83 -1.66
CA GLY A 54 9.55 -26.52 -2.92
C GLY A 54 9.97 -25.53 -4.01
N GLU A 55 10.13 -25.99 -5.23
CA GLU A 55 10.57 -25.13 -6.34
C GLU A 55 9.43 -24.40 -7.03
N GLU A 56 8.17 -24.84 -6.82
CA GLU A 56 7.03 -24.31 -7.55
C GLU A 56 6.50 -23.00 -6.94
N PRO A 57 6.13 -22.02 -7.80
CA PRO A 57 5.48 -20.79 -7.35
C PRO A 57 4.11 -21.08 -6.72
N TYR A 58 3.76 -20.36 -5.65
CA TYR A 58 2.42 -20.42 -5.08
C TYR A 58 1.39 -19.84 -6.04
N LEU A 59 0.39 -20.62 -6.42
CA LEU A 59 -0.73 -20.18 -7.26
C LEU A 59 -1.86 -19.62 -6.39
N VAL A 60 -2.16 -18.36 -6.60
CA VAL A 60 -3.21 -17.65 -5.87
C VAL A 60 -4.59 -18.22 -6.19
N THR A 61 -5.36 -18.51 -5.16
CA THR A 61 -6.72 -19.05 -5.26
C THR A 61 -7.79 -17.95 -5.20
N ARG A 62 -9.03 -18.31 -5.49
CA ARG A 62 -10.18 -17.39 -5.29
C ARG A 62 -10.44 -17.13 -3.82
N GLU A 63 -10.20 -18.12 -2.96
CA GLU A 63 -10.39 -17.99 -1.51
C GLU A 63 -9.36 -17.03 -0.91
N ASP A 64 -8.11 -17.07 -1.39
CA ASP A 64 -7.09 -16.09 -0.97
C ASP A 64 -7.54 -14.65 -1.23
N LEU A 65 -8.14 -14.39 -2.41
CA LEU A 65 -8.62 -13.04 -2.72
C LEU A 65 -9.82 -12.64 -1.85
N LYS A 66 -10.75 -13.55 -1.64
CA LYS A 66 -11.94 -13.31 -0.84
C LYS A 66 -11.54 -12.99 0.61
N GLU A 67 -10.75 -13.85 1.23
CA GLU A 67 -10.28 -13.67 2.60
C GLU A 67 -9.40 -12.42 2.75
N THR A 68 -8.52 -12.15 1.78
CA THR A 68 -7.71 -10.90 1.75
C THR A 68 -8.60 -9.67 1.70
N LEU A 69 -9.66 -9.68 0.89
CA LEU A 69 -10.57 -8.54 0.81
C LEU A 69 -11.37 -8.35 2.10
N GLU A 70 -11.76 -9.43 2.77
CA GLU A 70 -12.41 -9.41 4.09
C GLU A 70 -11.50 -8.78 5.14
N TYR A 71 -10.21 -9.14 5.20
CA TYR A 71 -9.25 -8.54 6.13
C TYR A 71 -9.00 -7.06 5.82
N ILE A 72 -8.78 -6.71 4.56
CA ILE A 72 -8.55 -5.32 4.13
C ILE A 72 -9.74 -4.42 4.50
N SER A 73 -10.97 -4.93 4.38
CA SER A 73 -12.19 -4.19 4.69
C SER A 73 -12.62 -4.29 6.16
N GLY A 74 -11.84 -4.95 7.02
CA GLY A 74 -12.22 -5.19 8.42
C GLY A 74 -13.56 -5.92 8.53
N TYR A 75 -13.84 -6.87 7.63
CA TYR A 75 -15.10 -7.62 7.50
C TYR A 75 -16.31 -6.76 7.18
N SER A 76 -16.13 -5.51 6.75
CA SER A 76 -17.21 -4.60 6.40
C SER A 76 -17.08 -4.09 4.96
N LEU A 77 -17.28 -4.95 3.98
CA LEU A 77 -17.24 -4.58 2.56
C LEU A 77 -18.20 -3.44 2.20
N TYR A 78 -19.30 -3.32 2.92
CA TYR A 78 -20.28 -2.24 2.75
C TYR A 78 -19.70 -0.84 2.97
N ALA A 79 -18.77 -0.72 3.92
CA ALA A 79 -18.13 0.57 4.22
C ALA A 79 -17.23 1.05 3.07
N TYR A 80 -16.81 0.14 2.19
CA TYR A 80 -15.88 0.40 1.08
C TYR A 80 -16.54 0.28 -0.30
N GLU A 81 -17.86 0.21 -0.40
CA GLU A 81 -18.55 0.05 -1.69
C GLU A 81 -18.17 1.14 -2.69
N ASP A 82 -18.08 2.39 -2.27
CA ASP A 82 -17.72 3.51 -3.14
C ASP A 82 -16.27 3.43 -3.63
N GLU A 83 -15.35 3.01 -2.78
CA GLU A 83 -13.94 2.83 -3.12
C GLU A 83 -13.76 1.62 -4.05
N ILE A 84 -14.40 0.49 -3.75
CA ILE A 84 -14.40 -0.70 -4.62
C ILE A 84 -14.99 -0.37 -5.99
N ARG A 85 -16.01 0.47 -6.06
CA ARG A 85 -16.58 0.96 -7.31
C ARG A 85 -15.57 1.78 -8.12
N GLN A 86 -14.70 2.53 -7.44
CA GLN A 86 -13.59 3.26 -8.06
C GLN A 86 -12.37 2.37 -8.38
N GLY A 87 -12.36 1.12 -7.91
CA GLY A 87 -11.31 0.13 -8.18
C GLY A 87 -10.12 0.19 -7.22
N PHE A 88 -10.21 0.94 -6.12
CA PHE A 88 -9.14 0.98 -5.13
C PHE A 88 -9.66 1.25 -3.72
N LEU A 89 -8.90 0.80 -2.72
CA LEU A 89 -9.12 1.08 -1.30
C LEU A 89 -7.85 1.69 -0.71
N SER A 90 -8.03 2.57 0.26
CA SER A 90 -6.93 3.09 1.07
C SER A 90 -6.97 2.41 2.42
N VAL A 91 -5.85 1.80 2.83
CA VAL A 91 -5.76 1.09 4.11
C VAL A 91 -4.80 1.80 5.06
N GLN A 92 -4.87 1.42 6.33
CA GLN A 92 -3.99 1.96 7.35
C GLN A 92 -2.51 1.84 6.94
N GLY A 93 -1.68 2.83 7.31
CA GLY A 93 -0.30 2.92 6.84
C GLY A 93 -0.15 3.66 5.50
N GLY A 94 -1.26 4.13 4.90
CA GLY A 94 -1.25 4.86 3.63
C GLY A 94 -1.04 3.98 2.40
N HIS A 95 -1.11 2.66 2.57
CA HIS A 95 -1.03 1.72 1.46
C HIS A 95 -2.26 1.80 0.57
N ARG A 96 -2.09 1.53 -0.72
CA ARG A 96 -3.17 1.51 -1.70
C ARG A 96 -3.43 0.11 -2.21
N VAL A 97 -4.69 -0.30 -2.18
CA VAL A 97 -5.13 -1.59 -2.66
C VAL A 97 -5.98 -1.41 -3.90
N GLY A 98 -5.45 -1.74 -5.06
CA GLY A 98 -6.20 -1.82 -6.30
C GLY A 98 -6.98 -3.13 -6.37
N VAL A 99 -8.24 -3.06 -6.81
CA VAL A 99 -9.12 -4.21 -6.94
C VAL A 99 -9.62 -4.31 -8.36
N THR A 100 -9.62 -5.52 -8.93
CA THR A 100 -10.13 -5.77 -10.28
C THR A 100 -11.09 -6.95 -10.28
N GLY A 101 -12.23 -6.78 -10.92
CA GLY A 101 -13.28 -7.80 -11.02
C GLY A 101 -14.25 -7.53 -12.15
N LYS A 102 -15.40 -8.21 -12.13
CA LYS A 102 -16.48 -7.97 -13.07
C LYS A 102 -17.31 -6.77 -12.62
N VAL A 103 -17.33 -5.71 -13.41
CA VAL A 103 -18.12 -4.51 -13.17
C VAL A 103 -19.61 -4.81 -13.36
N ILE A 104 -20.44 -4.29 -12.46
CA ILE A 104 -21.91 -4.31 -12.55
C ILE A 104 -22.35 -2.90 -12.92
N LEU A 105 -23.06 -2.79 -14.01
CA LEU A 105 -23.62 -1.54 -14.51
C LEU A 105 -25.12 -1.43 -14.12
N ASP A 106 -25.53 -0.21 -13.86
CA ASP A 106 -26.93 0.20 -13.76
C ASP A 106 -27.13 1.37 -14.73
N GLY A 107 -27.68 1.09 -15.91
CA GLY A 107 -27.61 2.00 -17.05
C GLY A 107 -26.17 2.31 -17.45
N ASN A 108 -25.80 3.58 -17.44
CA ASN A 108 -24.45 4.06 -17.76
C ASN A 108 -23.55 4.26 -16.50
N HIS A 109 -24.01 3.87 -15.33
CA HIS A 109 -23.29 4.04 -14.09
C HIS A 109 -22.75 2.72 -13.55
N ILE A 110 -21.53 2.75 -13.00
CA ILE A 110 -20.96 1.61 -12.27
C ILE A 110 -21.69 1.50 -10.94
N ARG A 111 -22.44 0.41 -10.74
CA ARG A 111 -23.11 0.10 -9.47
C ARG A 111 -22.17 -0.57 -8.48
N GLY A 112 -21.22 -1.36 -8.97
CA GLY A 112 -20.27 -2.06 -8.11
C GLY A 112 -19.40 -3.04 -8.89
N MET A 113 -18.67 -3.89 -8.15
CA MET A 113 -17.79 -4.90 -8.70
C MET A 113 -18.05 -6.26 -8.05
N LYS A 114 -18.10 -7.32 -8.85
CA LYS A 114 -18.21 -8.72 -8.38
C LYS A 114 -17.10 -9.58 -8.96
N TYR A 115 -16.97 -10.80 -8.44
CA TYR A 115 -15.99 -11.77 -8.92
C TYR A 115 -14.58 -11.18 -9.02
N ILE A 116 -14.12 -10.63 -7.89
CA ILE A 116 -12.77 -10.08 -7.80
C ILE A 116 -11.76 -11.13 -8.29
N SER A 117 -10.93 -10.73 -9.22
CA SER A 117 -9.94 -11.59 -9.89
C SER A 117 -8.49 -11.18 -9.66
N CYS A 118 -8.29 -9.95 -9.18
CA CYS A 118 -6.97 -9.43 -8.83
C CYS A 118 -7.09 -8.43 -7.67
N ILE A 119 -6.14 -8.53 -6.75
CA ILE A 119 -5.86 -7.54 -5.70
C ILE A 119 -4.40 -7.14 -5.84
N ASN A 120 -4.15 -5.84 -5.83
CA ASN A 120 -2.82 -5.28 -5.96
C ASN A 120 -2.54 -4.33 -4.79
N VAL A 121 -1.72 -4.77 -3.85
CA VAL A 121 -1.34 -3.99 -2.67
C VAL A 121 -0.06 -3.23 -2.96
N ARG A 122 -0.15 -1.90 -3.08
CA ARG A 122 1.01 -1.00 -3.21
C ARG A 122 1.40 -0.49 -1.84
N LEU A 123 2.63 -0.75 -1.47
CA LEU A 123 3.17 -0.35 -0.18
C LEU A 123 3.65 1.10 -0.25
N SER A 124 3.23 1.88 0.74
CA SER A 124 3.69 3.26 0.91
C SER A 124 4.89 3.24 1.84
N HIS A 125 6.01 3.76 1.37
CA HIS A 125 7.23 3.90 2.17
C HIS A 125 7.27 5.28 2.79
N GLU A 126 7.63 5.34 4.05
CA GLU A 126 7.99 6.58 4.72
C GLU A 126 9.45 6.91 4.38
N ILE A 127 9.66 8.06 3.79
CA ILE A 127 11.01 8.57 3.51
C ILE A 127 11.32 9.61 4.59
N THR A 128 12.14 9.20 5.55
CA THR A 128 12.58 10.06 6.66
C THR A 128 13.88 10.77 6.30
N GLY A 129 14.08 11.99 6.87
CA GLY A 129 15.31 12.76 6.69
C GLY A 129 15.40 13.54 5.38
N CYS A 130 14.43 13.40 4.47
CA CYS A 130 14.46 14.17 3.21
C CYS A 130 14.21 15.68 3.42
N ALA A 131 13.71 16.07 4.60
CA ALA A 131 13.49 17.46 4.98
C ALA A 131 14.65 18.08 5.78
N ASP A 132 15.66 17.33 6.20
CA ASP A 132 16.69 17.78 7.12
C ASP A 132 17.39 19.06 6.65
N GLU A 133 17.71 19.16 5.36
CA GLU A 133 18.36 20.33 4.78
C GLU A 133 17.45 21.57 4.70
N VAL A 134 16.12 21.38 4.67
CA VAL A 134 15.17 22.51 4.54
C VAL A 134 14.57 22.94 5.86
N MET A 135 14.60 22.09 6.90
CA MET A 135 14.06 22.42 8.23
C MET A 135 14.60 23.73 8.81
N PRO A 136 15.92 24.06 8.73
CA PRO A 136 16.45 25.33 9.22
C PRO A 136 15.85 26.58 8.58
N TYR A 137 15.28 26.43 7.35
CA TYR A 137 14.62 27.54 6.63
C TYR A 137 13.13 27.62 6.95
N ILE A 138 12.54 26.57 7.51
CA ILE A 138 11.10 26.46 7.81
C ILE A 138 10.81 26.85 9.24
N GLN A 139 11.73 26.51 10.17
CA GLN A 139 11.58 26.78 11.59
C GLN A 139 12.81 27.46 12.15
N ASN A 140 12.59 28.52 12.91
CA ASN A 140 13.56 29.06 13.85
C ASN A 140 13.15 28.67 15.28
N ARG A 141 13.93 29.06 16.28
CA ARG A 141 13.69 28.67 17.69
C ARG A 141 12.35 29.16 18.25
N GLU A 142 11.71 30.13 17.63
CA GLU A 142 10.53 30.80 18.18
C GLU A 142 9.25 30.50 17.38
N GLN A 143 9.38 30.23 16.07
CA GLN A 143 8.19 30.09 15.21
C GLN A 143 8.44 29.24 13.97
N ILE A 144 7.36 28.66 13.46
CA ILE A 144 7.30 28.02 12.14
C ILE A 144 6.96 29.10 11.12
N MET A 145 7.76 29.19 10.04
CA MET A 145 7.60 30.20 9.02
C MET A 145 6.58 29.77 7.97
N HIS A 146 5.80 30.73 7.45
CA HIS A 146 4.95 30.47 6.29
C HIS A 146 5.80 30.08 5.09
N THR A 147 5.65 28.85 4.62
CA THR A 147 6.51 28.28 3.59
C THR A 147 5.71 27.78 2.42
N LEU A 148 6.14 28.11 1.21
CA LEU A 148 5.57 27.61 -0.05
C LEU A 148 6.57 26.70 -0.74
N ILE A 149 6.18 25.42 -0.96
CA ILE A 149 6.99 24.44 -1.68
C ILE A 149 6.55 24.37 -3.13
N VAL A 150 7.42 24.75 -4.05
CA VAL A 150 7.15 24.77 -5.49
C VAL A 150 8.12 23.83 -6.21
N SER A 151 7.59 22.90 -6.98
CA SER A 151 8.38 22.06 -7.89
C SER A 151 7.49 21.43 -8.97
N PRO A 152 8.06 20.90 -10.05
CA PRO A 152 7.32 20.12 -11.05
C PRO A 152 6.57 18.94 -10.44
N PRO A 153 5.58 18.36 -11.14
CA PRO A 153 4.93 17.11 -10.73
C PRO A 153 5.96 15.99 -10.54
N ARG A 154 5.69 15.08 -9.59
CA ARG A 154 6.52 13.90 -9.28
C ARG A 154 7.94 14.18 -8.75
N CYS A 155 8.23 15.41 -8.34
CA CYS A 155 9.53 15.78 -7.73
C CYS A 155 9.55 15.71 -6.20
N GLY A 156 8.76 14.83 -5.60
CA GLY A 156 8.84 14.56 -4.16
C GLY A 156 8.21 15.59 -3.22
N LYS A 157 7.43 16.61 -3.74
CA LYS A 157 6.79 17.63 -2.88
C LYS A 157 6.03 17.06 -1.68
N THR A 158 5.19 16.07 -1.94
CA THR A 158 4.36 15.45 -0.89
C THR A 158 5.21 14.65 0.09
N THR A 159 6.28 14.02 -0.38
CA THR A 159 7.25 13.30 0.44
C THR A 159 7.96 14.26 1.38
N LEU A 160 8.49 15.36 0.82
CA LEU A 160 9.12 16.42 1.60
C LEU A 160 8.17 17.02 2.63
N LEU A 161 6.93 17.34 2.23
CA LEU A 161 5.92 17.91 3.14
C LEU A 161 5.58 16.95 4.30
N ARG A 162 5.46 15.66 4.03
CA ARG A 162 5.20 14.65 5.07
C ARG A 162 6.34 14.57 6.08
N ASP A 163 7.58 14.59 5.62
CA ASP A 163 8.73 14.54 6.51
C ASP A 163 8.89 15.83 7.32
N ILE A 164 8.60 17.02 6.74
CA ILE A 164 8.50 18.28 7.47
C ILE A 164 7.48 18.17 8.60
N ILE A 165 6.27 17.72 8.30
CA ILE A 165 5.20 17.58 9.29
C ILE A 165 5.61 16.59 10.39
N ARG A 166 6.21 15.45 10.03
CA ARG A 166 6.72 14.46 10.98
C ARG A 166 7.73 15.08 11.92
N GLN A 167 8.73 15.79 11.40
CA GLN A 167 9.79 16.41 12.20
C GLN A 167 9.23 17.49 13.12
N LEU A 168 8.33 18.35 12.64
CA LEU A 168 7.67 19.36 13.46
C LEU A 168 6.81 18.73 14.59
N SER A 169 6.09 17.66 14.26
CA SER A 169 5.26 16.92 15.22
C SER A 169 6.08 16.19 16.29
N SER A 170 7.28 15.75 15.95
CA SER A 170 8.20 15.04 16.85
C SER A 170 9.08 15.99 17.68
N GLY A 171 8.93 17.32 17.56
CA GLY A 171 9.71 18.30 18.31
C GLY A 171 11.12 18.51 17.74
N TRP A 172 11.23 18.72 16.43
CA TRP A 172 12.52 19.01 15.79
C TRP A 172 13.19 20.24 16.43
N GLY A 173 14.47 20.09 16.84
CA GLY A 173 15.27 21.17 17.41
C GLY A 173 15.06 21.43 18.91
N GLY A 174 14.35 20.52 19.60
CA GLY A 174 14.19 20.54 21.06
C GLY A 174 15.31 19.82 21.79
#